data_98533c19b14e8d881871abb06cecbb4c
#
_entry.id   98533c19b14e8d881871abb06cecbb4c
#
_cell.length_a   1.000
_cell.length_b   1.000
_cell.length_c   1.000
_cell.angle_alpha   90.00
_cell.angle_beta   90.00
_cell.angle_gamma   90.00
#
_symmetry.space_group_name_H-M   'P 1'
#
loop_
_entity.id
_entity.type
_entity.pdbx_description
1 polymer ?
#
loop_
_entity_poly.entity_id
_entity_poly.type
_entity_poly.pdbx_seq_one_letter_code
_entity_poly.pdbx_strand_id
1 'polypeptide(L)'
;MAEDVERPGEAGQERALGASMTGISIPVDNVSGVTPYVAVGERVHVYASFEDDAGAHTGLLLKNMPVIGVQREMEGDHPRLQAVTLSLELDEAVLLTHALHYGKIRLGQASTADGQKAGIGDAAFAGALIKTKKRWIDGEEER
;
A
#
# COMPACT_ATOMS: atom_id res chain seq x y z
N MET A 1 21.40 17.52 -12.47
CA MET A 1 21.21 17.70 -13.87
C MET A 1 19.81 17.36 -14.29
N ALA A 2 19.34 18.07 -15.25
CA ALA A 2 17.98 17.89 -15.70
C ALA A 2 17.74 16.49 -16.22
N GLU A 3 18.73 15.87 -16.75
CA GLU A 3 18.55 14.54 -17.33
C GLU A 3 18.14 13.52 -16.30
N ASP A 4 18.47 13.74 -15.05
CA ASP A 4 18.10 12.77 -14.03
C ASP A 4 16.61 12.72 -13.82
N VAL A 5 15.91 13.80 -14.13
CA VAL A 5 14.49 13.86 -13.91
C VAL A 5 13.70 13.33 -15.08
N GLU A 6 14.36 13.02 -16.18
CA GLU A 6 13.66 12.66 -17.40
C GLU A 6 13.16 11.23 -17.40
N ARG A 7 13.70 10.39 -16.56
CA ARG A 7 13.30 8.99 -16.56
C ARG A 7 11.99 8.84 -15.79
N PRO A 8 11.01 8.17 -16.40
CA PRO A 8 9.68 8.12 -15.80
C PRO A 8 9.67 7.59 -14.37
N GLY A 9 10.44 6.54 -14.10
CA GLY A 9 10.48 6.00 -12.75
C GLY A 9 11.06 6.97 -11.75
N GLU A 10 12.08 7.70 -12.18
CA GLU A 10 12.70 8.67 -11.30
C GLU A 10 11.83 9.87 -11.04
N ALA A 11 11.08 10.29 -12.03
CA ALA A 11 10.17 11.41 -11.83
C ALA A 11 9.13 11.06 -10.78
N GLY A 12 8.60 9.84 -10.82
CA GLY A 12 7.66 9.41 -9.81
C GLY A 12 8.29 9.32 -8.45
N GLN A 13 9.52 8.80 -8.38
CA GLN A 13 10.21 8.67 -7.10
C GLN A 13 10.56 10.03 -6.52
N GLU A 14 10.97 10.95 -7.37
CA GLU A 14 11.31 12.28 -6.87
C GLU A 14 10.11 12.95 -6.25
N ARG A 15 8.97 12.87 -6.93
CA ARG A 15 7.77 13.46 -6.37
C ARG A 15 7.38 12.76 -5.08
N ALA A 16 7.53 11.44 -5.06
CA ALA A 16 7.16 10.65 -3.89
C ALA A 16 8.09 10.90 -2.71
N LEU A 17 9.38 11.02 -3.00
CA LEU A 17 10.37 11.15 -1.93
C LEU A 17 10.78 12.59 -1.72
N GLY A 18 9.96 13.53 -2.19
CA GLY A 18 10.16 14.93 -1.84
C GLY A 18 9.86 15.15 -0.38
N ALA A 19 9.73 16.42 -0.03
CA ALA A 19 9.49 16.77 1.37
C ALA A 19 8.30 16.00 1.91
N SER A 20 8.48 15.33 3.04
CA SER A 20 7.42 14.65 3.77
C SER A 20 6.92 13.37 3.12
N MET A 21 7.58 12.91 2.07
CA MET A 21 7.13 11.67 1.42
C MET A 21 8.02 10.52 1.79
N THR A 22 7.44 9.33 1.77
CA THR A 22 8.12 8.11 2.15
C THR A 22 7.70 7.00 1.21
N GLY A 23 8.63 6.09 0.92
CA GLY A 23 8.32 4.92 0.11
C GLY A 23 8.23 3.69 0.99
N ILE A 24 7.16 2.92 0.82
CA ILE A 24 7.01 1.67 1.56
C ILE A 24 6.70 0.58 0.55
N SER A 25 7.42 -0.52 0.65
CA SER A 25 7.20 -1.69 -0.18
C SER A 25 6.23 -2.63 0.50
N ILE A 26 5.25 -3.07 -0.27
CA ILE A 26 4.25 -4.02 0.19
C ILE A 26 4.52 -5.34 -0.52
N PRO A 27 4.77 -6.42 0.22
CA PRO A 27 4.88 -7.73 -0.43
C PRO A 27 3.50 -8.15 -0.95
N VAL A 28 3.49 -8.72 -2.13
CA VAL A 28 2.24 -9.16 -2.74
C VAL A 28 2.39 -10.59 -3.22
N ASP A 29 1.26 -11.27 -3.29
CA ASP A 29 1.23 -12.63 -3.82
C ASP A 29 -0.04 -12.76 -4.64
N ASN A 30 -0.38 -13.99 -5.05
CA ASN A 30 -1.55 -14.20 -5.88
C ASN A 30 -2.84 -13.88 -5.16
N VAL A 31 -2.83 -13.93 -3.85
CA VAL A 31 -4.04 -13.68 -3.05
C VAL A 31 -4.24 -12.20 -2.81
N SER A 32 -3.18 -11.50 -2.43
CA SER A 32 -3.28 -10.11 -2.02
C SER A 32 -3.18 -9.16 -3.19
N GLY A 33 -2.99 -9.67 -4.39
CA GLY A 33 -2.44 -8.88 -5.41
C GLY A 33 -3.35 -8.29 -6.42
N VAL A 34 -2.80 -7.31 -6.93
CA VAL A 34 -3.11 -6.62 -8.14
C VAL A 34 -2.45 -7.41 -9.27
N THR A 35 -2.83 -7.10 -10.49
CA THR A 35 -2.29 -7.79 -11.64
C THR A 35 -0.76 -7.75 -11.65
N PRO A 36 -0.09 -8.81 -12.11
CA PRO A 36 1.37 -8.78 -12.21
C PRO A 36 1.90 -7.76 -13.21
N TYR A 37 1.03 -7.14 -13.96
CA TYR A 37 1.44 -6.16 -14.96
C TYR A 37 1.35 -4.72 -14.47
N VAL A 38 1.02 -4.51 -13.20
CA VAL A 38 1.03 -3.15 -12.66
C VAL A 38 2.42 -2.55 -12.81
N ALA A 39 2.48 -1.26 -13.10
CA ALA A 39 3.74 -0.61 -13.44
C ALA A 39 3.89 0.68 -12.65
N VAL A 40 5.15 1.12 -12.56
CA VAL A 40 5.46 2.43 -12.00
C VAL A 40 4.69 3.50 -12.76
N GLY A 41 4.09 4.41 -12.01
CA GLY A 41 3.25 5.46 -12.59
C GLY A 41 1.78 5.17 -12.50
N GLU A 42 1.42 3.93 -12.27
CA GLU A 42 0.03 3.59 -12.06
C GLU A 42 -0.34 3.80 -10.60
N ARG A 43 -1.62 3.63 -10.30
CA ARG A 43 -2.12 3.86 -8.95
C ARG A 43 -2.86 2.64 -8.48
N VAL A 44 -2.84 2.45 -7.16
CA VAL A 44 -3.54 1.33 -6.53
C VAL A 44 -4.31 1.85 -5.34
N HIS A 45 -5.38 1.12 -5.01
CA HIS A 45 -6.09 1.26 -3.76
C HIS A 45 -5.56 0.23 -2.79
N VAL A 46 -5.49 0.60 -1.53
CA VAL A 46 -5.04 -0.31 -0.48
C VAL A 46 -6.23 -0.62 0.40
N TYR A 47 -6.67 -1.86 0.38
CA TYR A 47 -7.71 -2.37 1.26
C TYR A 47 -7.05 -3.07 2.42
N ALA A 48 -7.63 -2.93 3.59
CA ALA A 48 -7.10 -3.58 4.78
C ALA A 48 -8.21 -4.27 5.52
N SER A 49 -7.86 -5.36 6.21
CA SER A 49 -8.79 -6.07 7.07
C SER A 49 -8.13 -6.29 8.42
N PHE A 50 -8.89 -6.15 9.47
CA PHE A 50 -8.42 -6.45 10.80
C PHE A 50 -9.57 -7.03 11.62
N GLU A 51 -9.21 -7.62 12.74
CA GLU A 51 -10.21 -8.22 13.65
C GLU A 51 -10.10 -7.61 15.02
N ASP A 52 -11.26 -7.45 15.66
CA ASP A 52 -11.30 -7.05 17.05
C ASP A 52 -12.42 -7.85 17.72
N ASP A 53 -12.81 -7.44 18.92
CA ASP A 53 -13.84 -8.18 19.66
C ASP A 53 -15.17 -8.21 18.94
N ALA A 54 -15.44 -7.23 18.12
CA ALA A 54 -16.70 -7.15 17.39
C ALA A 54 -16.68 -7.97 16.11
N GLY A 55 -15.52 -8.49 15.70
CA GLY A 55 -15.42 -9.30 14.50
C GLY A 55 -14.46 -8.73 13.50
N ALA A 56 -14.61 -9.14 12.26
CA ALA A 56 -13.72 -8.73 11.18
C ALA A 56 -14.24 -7.45 10.53
N HIS A 57 -13.32 -6.58 10.20
CA HIS A 57 -13.61 -5.30 9.54
C HIS A 57 -12.72 -5.17 8.32
N THR A 58 -13.32 -4.70 7.23
CA THR A 58 -12.57 -4.47 6.00
C THR A 58 -12.96 -3.11 5.45
N GLY A 59 -11.97 -2.38 4.98
CA GLY A 59 -12.24 -1.06 4.43
C GLY A 59 -11.17 -0.62 3.46
N LEU A 60 -11.44 0.49 2.81
CA LEU A 60 -10.49 1.13 1.92
C LEU A 60 -9.60 2.03 2.78
N LEU A 61 -8.36 1.59 2.95
CA LEU A 61 -7.44 2.31 3.82
C LEU A 61 -6.83 3.50 3.12
N LEU A 62 -6.28 3.26 1.94
CA LEU A 62 -5.63 4.30 1.14
C LEU A 62 -6.13 4.20 -0.28
N LYS A 63 -6.31 5.35 -0.92
CA LYS A 63 -6.84 5.39 -2.28
C LYS A 63 -5.90 6.12 -3.21
N ASN A 64 -5.84 5.65 -4.43
CA ASN A 64 -5.12 6.31 -5.52
C ASN A 64 -3.66 6.54 -5.21
N MET A 65 -3.04 5.57 -4.55
CA MET A 65 -1.65 5.71 -4.14
C MET A 65 -0.74 5.47 -5.33
N PRO A 66 0.22 6.36 -5.56
CA PRO A 66 1.14 6.19 -6.69
C PRO A 66 2.09 5.03 -6.48
N VAL A 67 2.27 4.24 -7.50
CA VAL A 67 3.25 3.17 -7.52
C VAL A 67 4.56 3.75 -8.02
N ILE A 68 5.59 3.69 -7.20
CA ILE A 68 6.90 4.22 -7.56
C ILE A 68 7.93 3.13 -7.75
N GLY A 69 7.58 1.89 -7.48
CA GLY A 69 8.48 0.77 -7.71
C GLY A 69 7.72 -0.51 -7.77
N VAL A 70 8.22 -1.46 -8.53
CA VAL A 70 7.68 -2.81 -8.57
C VAL A 70 8.85 -3.77 -8.60
N GLN A 71 8.66 -4.91 -7.96
CA GLN A 71 9.64 -5.98 -7.99
C GLN A 71 8.96 -7.21 -8.55
N ARG A 72 9.54 -7.75 -9.61
CA ARG A 72 9.01 -8.92 -10.30
C ARG A 72 10.07 -9.99 -10.38
N GLU A 73 9.59 -11.21 -10.47
CA GLU A 73 10.43 -12.36 -10.73
C GLU A 73 9.77 -13.18 -11.81
N MET A 74 10.58 -13.66 -12.75
CA MET A 74 10.04 -14.52 -13.81
C MET A 74 9.94 -15.93 -13.31
N GLU A 75 8.79 -16.53 -13.55
CA GLU A 75 8.54 -17.93 -13.25
C GLU A 75 8.23 -18.59 -14.59
N GLY A 76 9.27 -19.16 -15.22
CA GLY A 76 9.11 -19.61 -16.57
C GLY A 76 8.88 -18.44 -17.49
N ASP A 77 7.78 -18.47 -18.21
CA ASP A 77 7.41 -17.40 -19.13
C ASP A 77 6.51 -16.35 -18.49
N HIS A 78 6.19 -16.49 -17.20
CA HIS A 78 5.21 -15.65 -16.57
C HIS A 78 5.86 -14.72 -15.55
N PRO A 79 5.57 -13.42 -15.61
CA PRO A 79 6.03 -12.53 -14.56
C PRO A 79 5.24 -12.78 -13.29
N ARG A 80 5.92 -12.67 -12.18
CA ARG A 80 5.29 -12.80 -10.88
C ARG A 80 5.62 -11.58 -10.07
N LEU A 81 4.60 -10.86 -9.66
CA LEU A 81 4.78 -9.64 -8.88
C LEU A 81 5.10 -10.04 -7.45
N GLN A 82 6.16 -9.45 -6.89
CA GLN A 82 6.59 -9.78 -5.55
C GLN A 82 6.40 -8.65 -4.58
N ALA A 83 6.54 -7.41 -5.05
CA ALA A 83 6.38 -6.27 -4.17
C ALA A 83 6.02 -5.05 -4.99
N VAL A 84 5.28 -4.17 -4.35
CA VAL A 84 4.91 -2.87 -4.93
C VAL A 84 5.29 -1.82 -3.92
N THR A 85 5.98 -0.78 -4.38
CA THR A 85 6.40 0.31 -3.52
C THR A 85 5.49 1.51 -3.78
N LEU A 86 4.94 2.05 -2.72
CA LEU A 86 4.03 3.18 -2.79
C LEU A 86 4.64 4.42 -2.20
N SER A 87 4.20 5.57 -2.70
CA SER A 87 4.58 6.87 -2.20
C SER A 87 3.55 7.35 -1.19
N LEU A 88 3.99 7.69 0.01
CA LEU A 88 3.09 7.97 1.10
C LEU A 88 3.54 9.19 1.87
N GLU A 89 2.59 9.94 2.40
CA GLU A 89 2.89 10.91 3.42
C GLU A 89 3.12 10.18 4.74
N LEU A 90 3.71 10.88 5.70
CA LEU A 90 4.13 10.20 6.91
C LEU A 90 2.97 9.58 7.68
N ASP A 91 1.86 10.29 7.78
CA ASP A 91 0.71 9.73 8.48
C ASP A 91 0.12 8.53 7.73
N GLU A 92 0.14 8.57 6.41
CA GLU A 92 -0.30 7.43 5.62
C GLU A 92 0.64 6.24 5.80
N ALA A 93 1.93 6.54 5.90
CA ALA A 93 2.92 5.49 6.11
C ALA A 93 2.72 4.81 7.46
N VAL A 94 2.37 5.57 8.48
CA VAL A 94 2.07 4.98 9.79
C VAL A 94 0.88 4.05 9.69
N LEU A 95 -0.18 4.48 9.02
CA LEU A 95 -1.35 3.64 8.85
C LEU A 95 -1.03 2.37 8.10
N LEU A 96 -0.28 2.49 7.01
CA LEU A 96 0.05 1.32 6.21
C LEU A 96 0.93 0.35 6.99
N THR A 97 1.92 0.87 7.70
CA THR A 97 2.80 0.04 8.49
C THR A 97 2.00 -0.70 9.57
N HIS A 98 1.08 0.00 10.20
CA HIS A 98 0.22 -0.62 11.20
C HIS A 98 -0.61 -1.74 10.57
N ALA A 99 -1.18 -1.48 9.40
CA ALA A 99 -2.01 -2.48 8.73
C ALA A 99 -1.21 -3.70 8.32
N LEU A 100 0.01 -3.47 7.85
CA LEU A 100 0.88 -4.60 7.48
C LEU A 100 1.20 -5.47 8.68
N HIS A 101 1.26 -4.87 9.85
CA HIS A 101 1.63 -5.58 11.07
C HIS A 101 0.44 -6.24 11.76
N TYR A 102 -0.70 -5.56 11.80
CA TYR A 102 -1.83 -6.01 12.61
C TYR A 102 -3.02 -6.48 11.78
N GLY A 103 -2.95 -6.40 10.48
CA GLY A 103 -4.05 -6.78 9.63
C GLY A 103 -3.57 -7.48 8.38
N LYS A 104 -4.45 -7.50 7.40
CA LYS A 104 -4.14 -8.06 6.09
C LYS A 104 -4.38 -6.99 5.05
N ILE A 105 -3.55 -7.01 4.02
CA ILE A 105 -3.57 -6.00 2.96
C ILE A 105 -3.94 -6.65 1.64
N ARG A 106 -4.76 -5.97 0.87
CA ARG A 106 -5.06 -6.36 -0.49
C ARG A 106 -5.00 -5.12 -1.36
N LEU A 107 -4.39 -5.24 -2.52
CA LEU A 107 -4.25 -4.13 -3.45
C LEU A 107 -5.25 -4.28 -4.59
N GLY A 108 -5.80 -3.16 -5.02
CA GLY A 108 -6.63 -3.10 -6.20
C GLY A 108 -6.12 -2.04 -7.13
N GLN A 109 -6.23 -2.28 -8.42
CA GLN A 109 -5.78 -1.31 -9.40
C GLN A 109 -6.77 -0.15 -9.46
N ALA A 110 -6.25 1.06 -9.41
CA ALA A 110 -7.09 2.24 -9.43
C ALA A 110 -7.17 2.79 -10.85
N SER A 111 -8.26 3.51 -11.10
CA SER A 111 -8.42 4.22 -12.35
C SER A 111 -7.37 5.33 -12.45
N THR A 112 -6.98 5.64 -13.68
CA THR A 112 -6.06 6.74 -13.91
C THR A 112 -6.79 8.02 -14.23
N ALA A 113 -8.05 8.14 -13.86
CA ALA A 113 -8.82 9.33 -14.15
C ALA A 113 -8.18 10.55 -13.52
N ASP A 114 -8.23 11.65 -14.26
CA ASP A 114 -7.67 12.90 -13.80
C ASP A 114 -8.40 13.39 -12.56
N GLY A 115 -7.67 14.09 -11.72
CA GLY A 115 -8.27 14.70 -10.55
C GLY A 115 -8.38 13.79 -9.35
N GLN A 116 -8.05 12.52 -9.51
CA GLN A 116 -8.04 11.61 -8.39
C GLN A 116 -6.86 11.89 -7.50
N LYS A 117 -7.12 12.04 -6.23
CA LYS A 117 -6.06 12.36 -5.27
C LYS A 117 -5.72 11.15 -4.43
N ALA A 118 -4.44 10.99 -4.15
CA ALA A 118 -4.00 9.99 -3.20
C ALA A 118 -4.35 10.44 -1.79
N GLY A 119 -4.67 9.48 -0.93
CA GLY A 119 -4.96 9.82 0.44
C GLY A 119 -5.65 8.70 1.17
N ILE A 120 -6.07 9.02 2.38
CA ILE A 120 -6.82 8.10 3.22
C ILE A 120 -8.19 7.87 2.57
N GLY A 121 -8.59 6.61 2.47
CA GLY A 121 -9.86 6.28 1.86
C GLY A 121 -11.03 6.51 2.80
N ASP A 122 -11.13 5.67 3.81
CA ASP A 122 -12.21 5.75 4.80
C ASP A 122 -11.59 6.16 6.13
N ALA A 123 -11.83 7.41 6.51
CA ALA A 123 -11.19 7.96 7.71
C ALA A 123 -11.66 7.24 8.98
N ALA A 124 -12.92 6.84 9.03
CA ALA A 124 -13.43 6.14 10.21
C ALA A 124 -12.77 4.77 10.33
N PHE A 125 -12.63 4.07 9.21
CA PHE A 125 -11.97 2.78 9.20
C PHE A 125 -10.50 2.93 9.61
N ALA A 126 -9.83 3.94 9.06
CA ALA A 126 -8.42 4.17 9.39
C ALA A 126 -8.25 4.45 10.88
N GLY A 127 -9.16 5.23 11.45
CA GLY A 127 -9.10 5.51 12.87
C GLY A 127 -9.31 4.27 13.72
N ALA A 128 -10.20 3.39 13.30
CA ALA A 128 -10.42 2.15 14.03
C ALA A 128 -9.22 1.23 13.90
N LEU A 129 -8.64 1.18 12.72
CA LEU A 129 -7.49 0.31 12.48
C LEU A 129 -6.31 0.73 13.36
N ILE A 130 -6.03 2.01 13.44
CA ILE A 130 -4.83 2.47 14.15
C ILE A 130 -4.90 2.15 15.63
N LYS A 131 -6.08 1.89 16.15
CA LYS A 131 -6.26 1.51 17.56
C LYS A 131 -6.20 0.01 17.77
N THR A 132 -6.07 -0.76 16.71
CA THR A 132 -6.10 -2.20 16.78
C THR A 132 -4.78 -2.73 17.33
N LYS A 133 -4.88 -3.79 18.10
CA LYS A 133 -3.71 -4.51 18.59
C LYS A 133 -3.75 -5.92 18.06
N LYS A 134 -2.60 -6.56 18.04
CA LYS A 134 -2.53 -7.94 17.63
C LYS A 134 -3.20 -8.82 18.68
N ARG A 135 -4.39 -9.26 18.37
CA ARG A 135 -5.16 -10.01 19.35
C ARG A 135 -4.48 -11.30 19.76
N TRP A 136 -3.89 -11.98 18.80
CA TRP A 136 -3.25 -13.23 19.14
C TRP A 136 -2.05 -13.03 20.07
N ILE A 137 -1.36 -11.89 19.94
CA ILE A 137 -0.27 -11.59 20.84
C ILE A 137 -0.82 -11.24 22.22
N ASP A 138 -1.87 -10.40 22.24
CA ASP A 138 -2.47 -10.03 23.50
C ASP A 138 -3.02 -11.24 24.22
N GLY A 139 -3.64 -12.15 23.48
CA GLY A 139 -4.15 -13.37 24.07
C GLY A 139 -3.07 -14.22 24.68
N GLU A 140 -1.93 -14.28 24.03
CA GLU A 140 -0.81 -15.03 24.57
C GLU A 140 -0.29 -14.42 25.86
N GLU A 141 -0.25 -13.09 25.88
CA GLU A 141 0.25 -12.42 27.06
C GLU A 141 -0.66 -12.61 28.25
N GLU A 142 -1.93 -12.78 27.98
CA GLU A 142 -2.89 -12.99 29.08
C GLU A 142 -2.81 -14.37 29.67
N ARG A 143 -2.15 -15.28 29.02
CA ARG A 143 -2.01 -16.62 29.60
C ARG A 143 -0.87 -16.65 30.60
#